data_be1c86c7feceb091ba1cbe33a622e703
#
_entry.id   be1c86c7feceb091ba1cbe33a622e703
#
_cell.length_a   1.000
_cell.length_b   1.000
_cell.length_c   1.000
_cell.angle_alpha   90.00
_cell.angle_beta   90.00
_cell.angle_gamma   90.00
#
_symmetry.space_group_name_H-M   'P 1'
#
loop_
_entity.id
_entity.type
_entity.pdbx_description
1 polymer ?
#
loop_
_entity_poly.entity_id
_entity_poly.type
_entity_poly.pdbx_seq_one_letter_code
_entity_poly.pdbx_strand_id
1 'polypeptide(L)'
;MSQFTITPSARAGRRRLLKGGLALSVLSLGGITGCARAEPSGRTAANANTPSAAGPVTIAVYNDQGARVGLKDVARITKSPAAWQDQLSEQAYHITRESGTERPYTGQYYDAPPSHGLYACVCCDTALYDSDTQFHSGTGWPSFFQPIDDHNVTEHSDHSFGTTRTEIACTRCAAHIGHVFADGPEPTGLRYCMNAAAMVFHPIG
;
A
#
# COMPACT_ATOMS: atom_id res chain seq x y z
N MET A 1 -3.90 -38.49 -18.07
CA MET A 1 -2.61 -37.82 -18.31
C MET A 1 -2.77 -36.95 -19.55
N SER A 2 -3.06 -35.70 -19.44
CA SER A 2 -3.11 -34.74 -20.57
C SER A 2 -2.41 -33.47 -20.11
N GLN A 3 -1.25 -33.19 -20.70
CA GLN A 3 -0.47 -31.99 -20.46
C GLN A 3 -0.99 -30.86 -21.34
N PHE A 4 -1.39 -29.76 -20.76
CA PHE A 4 -1.67 -28.52 -21.49
C PHE A 4 -0.42 -27.64 -21.48
N THR A 5 0.16 -27.47 -22.66
CA THR A 5 1.30 -26.56 -22.90
C THR A 5 0.74 -25.18 -23.29
N ILE A 6 1.02 -24.15 -22.51
CA ILE A 6 0.65 -22.77 -22.84
C ILE A 6 1.84 -22.07 -23.48
N THR A 7 1.67 -21.66 -24.74
CA THR A 7 2.64 -20.91 -25.56
C THR A 7 2.46 -19.39 -25.30
N PRO A 8 3.52 -18.60 -25.06
CA PRO A 8 3.38 -17.16 -24.94
C PRO A 8 3.33 -16.47 -26.30
N SER A 9 2.30 -15.65 -26.52
CA SER A 9 2.12 -14.80 -27.71
C SER A 9 2.98 -13.53 -27.60
N ALA A 10 3.94 -13.40 -28.53
CA ALA A 10 4.74 -12.20 -28.70
C ALA A 10 3.95 -11.13 -29.49
N ARG A 11 3.71 -9.97 -28.89
CA ARG A 11 3.23 -8.77 -29.61
C ARG A 11 4.38 -7.85 -29.98
N ALA A 12 4.60 -7.74 -31.27
CA ALA A 12 5.58 -6.86 -31.90
C ALA A 12 5.19 -5.37 -31.76
N GLY A 13 6.12 -4.57 -31.23
CA GLY A 13 5.99 -3.12 -31.14
C GLY A 13 6.30 -2.44 -32.49
N ARG A 14 5.43 -1.53 -32.93
CA ARG A 14 5.65 -0.65 -34.07
C ARG A 14 6.37 0.63 -33.61
N ARG A 15 7.64 0.76 -33.99
CA ARG A 15 8.39 2.02 -33.95
C ARG A 15 7.85 2.97 -35.02
N ARG A 16 7.43 4.17 -34.65
CA ARG A 16 7.29 5.30 -35.58
C ARG A 16 8.44 6.27 -35.37
N LEU A 17 9.30 6.36 -36.37
CA LEU A 17 10.25 7.47 -36.58
C LEU A 17 9.48 8.66 -37.15
N LEU A 18 9.68 9.84 -36.57
CA LEU A 18 9.41 11.10 -37.25
C LEU A 18 10.70 11.92 -37.27
N LYS A 19 11.14 12.21 -38.50
CA LYS A 19 12.28 13.08 -38.87
C LYS A 19 11.79 14.50 -39.03
N GLY A 20 12.67 15.47 -38.71
CA GLY A 20 12.88 16.66 -39.52
C GLY A 20 12.33 17.96 -38.97
N GLY A 21 13.22 18.95 -38.83
CA GLY A 21 12.88 20.36 -38.69
C GLY A 21 14.08 21.19 -38.24
N LEU A 22 14.94 21.55 -39.23
CA LEU A 22 16.02 22.53 -39.09
C LEU A 22 15.41 23.94 -39.29
N ALA A 23 15.73 24.94 -38.46
CA ALA A 23 15.62 26.33 -38.82
C ALA A 23 16.61 27.22 -38.04
N LEU A 24 17.30 28.01 -38.79
CA LEU A 24 18.41 28.92 -38.62
C LEU A 24 18.21 30.13 -37.68
N SER A 25 19.31 30.47 -37.03
CA SER A 25 19.96 31.78 -36.84
C SER A 25 19.13 33.06 -36.64
N VAL A 26 19.45 33.82 -35.57
CA VAL A 26 19.85 35.25 -35.68
C VAL A 26 20.77 35.61 -34.50
N LEU A 27 21.94 36.12 -34.80
CA LEU A 27 22.87 36.83 -33.92
C LEU A 27 22.35 38.25 -33.65
N SER A 28 22.39 38.70 -32.40
CA SER A 28 22.49 40.12 -32.07
C SER A 28 23.37 40.34 -30.84
N LEU A 29 24.48 41.04 -31.05
CA LEU A 29 25.35 41.62 -30.02
C LEU A 29 24.65 42.82 -29.36
N GLY A 30 24.87 42.99 -28.06
CA GLY A 30 24.62 44.29 -27.41
C GLY A 30 24.59 44.24 -25.88
N GLY A 31 25.61 44.85 -25.26
CA GLY A 31 25.46 45.62 -24.02
C GLY A 31 25.81 44.96 -22.70
N ILE A 32 27.04 45.29 -22.27
CA ILE A 32 27.57 45.07 -20.92
C ILE A 32 26.92 46.07 -19.93
N THR A 33 26.28 45.62 -18.87
CA THR A 33 26.14 46.38 -17.63
C THR A 33 26.01 45.38 -16.46
N GLY A 34 26.99 45.47 -15.56
CA GLY A 34 27.05 44.64 -14.38
C GLY A 34 25.97 45.03 -13.35
N CYS A 35 25.23 44.04 -12.91
CA CYS A 35 24.48 44.09 -11.63
C CYS A 35 24.79 42.82 -10.86
N ALA A 36 25.29 43.02 -9.66
CA ALA A 36 25.54 41.97 -8.70
C ALA A 36 24.26 41.16 -8.49
N ARG A 37 24.34 39.87 -8.81
CA ARG A 37 23.24 38.92 -8.63
C ARG A 37 23.34 38.32 -7.24
N ALA A 38 22.46 38.75 -6.34
CA ALA A 38 22.19 38.05 -5.12
C ALA A 38 21.62 36.67 -5.47
N GLU A 39 22.30 35.61 -5.06
CA GLU A 39 21.79 34.25 -5.17
C GLU A 39 20.58 34.07 -4.26
N PRO A 40 19.43 33.64 -4.74
CA PRO A 40 18.38 33.18 -3.87
C PRO A 40 18.81 31.82 -3.30
N SER A 41 19.13 31.77 -2.02
CA SER A 41 19.18 30.54 -1.22
C SER A 41 17.88 29.77 -1.41
N GLY A 42 17.90 28.84 -2.35
CA GLY A 42 16.85 27.85 -2.52
C GLY A 42 16.80 26.97 -1.28
N ARG A 43 16.01 27.35 -0.30
CA ARG A 43 15.51 26.41 0.69
C ARG A 43 14.57 25.48 -0.05
N THR A 44 15.10 24.34 -0.47
CA THR A 44 14.28 23.16 -0.75
C THR A 44 13.51 22.87 0.50
N ALA A 45 12.20 23.12 0.48
CA ALA A 45 11.28 22.63 1.47
C ALA A 45 11.40 21.10 1.47
N ALA A 46 12.17 20.55 2.40
CA ALA A 46 12.15 19.16 2.74
C ALA A 46 10.72 18.84 3.15
N ASN A 47 10.04 18.05 2.34
CA ASN A 47 8.72 17.54 2.61
C ASN A 47 8.83 16.65 3.88
N ALA A 48 8.54 17.24 5.04
CA ALA A 48 8.65 16.63 6.35
C ALA A 48 7.41 15.74 6.60
N ASN A 49 7.33 14.62 5.87
CA ASN A 49 6.44 13.51 6.21
C ASN A 49 7.04 12.17 5.77
N THR A 50 8.32 11.99 6.06
CA THR A 50 8.88 10.64 6.10
C THR A 50 8.89 10.24 7.57
N PRO A 51 8.14 9.23 8.01
CA PRO A 51 8.34 8.66 9.33
C PRO A 51 9.78 8.12 9.36
N SER A 52 10.67 8.83 10.00
CA SER A 52 12.01 8.35 10.33
C SER A 52 11.86 7.28 11.41
N ALA A 53 11.51 6.07 11.01
CA ALA A 53 11.52 4.93 11.89
C ALA A 53 12.78 4.09 11.57
N ALA A 54 13.94 4.61 11.90
CA ALA A 54 15.16 3.85 11.96
C ALA A 54 15.10 2.93 13.19
N GLY A 55 14.77 1.66 13.00
CA GLY A 55 14.79 0.65 14.06
C GLY A 55 13.91 -0.55 13.75
N PRO A 56 14.18 -1.69 14.43
CA PRO A 56 13.31 -2.85 14.34
C PRO A 56 11.92 -2.56 14.91
N VAL A 57 10.94 -3.37 14.52
CA VAL A 57 9.59 -3.39 15.08
C VAL A 57 9.28 -4.76 15.59
N THR A 58 8.50 -4.85 16.65
CA THR A 58 8.01 -6.11 17.18
C THR A 58 6.71 -6.47 16.47
N ILE A 59 6.61 -7.69 15.94
CA ILE A 59 5.38 -8.23 15.35
C ILE A 59 5.08 -9.61 15.95
N ALA A 60 3.82 -9.99 15.95
CA ALA A 60 3.40 -11.36 16.20
C ALA A 60 3.60 -12.19 14.92
N VAL A 61 4.22 -13.35 15.05
CA VAL A 61 4.52 -14.27 13.95
C VAL A 61 3.62 -15.50 14.05
N TYR A 62 3.14 -15.95 12.88
CA TYR A 62 2.28 -17.11 12.73
C TYR A 62 2.95 -18.12 11.82
N ASN A 63 2.66 -19.41 12.03
CA ASN A 63 3.12 -20.49 11.17
C ASN A 63 2.09 -20.78 10.05
N ASP A 64 2.42 -21.71 9.15
CA ASP A 64 1.57 -22.10 8.03
C ASP A 64 0.24 -22.76 8.45
N GLN A 65 0.11 -23.17 9.70
CA GLN A 65 -1.14 -23.65 10.30
C GLN A 65 -1.94 -22.54 10.99
N GLY A 66 -1.53 -21.27 10.83
CA GLY A 66 -2.18 -20.13 11.47
C GLY A 66 -1.95 -20.02 12.99
N ALA A 67 -1.14 -20.89 13.57
CA ALA A 67 -0.85 -20.82 15.00
C ALA A 67 0.16 -19.72 15.32
N ARG A 68 -0.12 -18.92 16.36
CA ARG A 68 0.77 -17.89 16.86
C ARG A 68 2.05 -18.50 17.43
N VAL A 69 3.19 -18.15 16.83
CA VAL A 69 4.52 -18.62 17.28
C VAL A 69 5.07 -17.76 18.42
N GLY A 70 4.79 -16.45 18.41
CA GLY A 70 5.22 -15.51 19.44
C GLY A 70 5.52 -14.11 18.86
N LEU A 71 6.07 -13.24 19.70
CA LEU A 71 6.55 -11.92 19.28
C LEU A 71 7.99 -12.02 18.78
N LYS A 72 8.29 -11.24 17.72
CA LYS A 72 9.62 -11.21 17.14
C LYS A 72 9.98 -9.78 16.71
N ASP A 73 11.18 -9.35 17.04
CA ASP A 73 11.75 -8.13 16.51
C ASP A 73 12.25 -8.37 15.09
N VAL A 74 11.74 -7.59 14.15
CA VAL A 74 12.07 -7.68 12.72
C VAL A 74 12.47 -6.32 12.19
N ALA A 75 13.30 -6.31 11.15
CA ALA A 75 13.61 -5.06 10.46
C ALA A 75 12.36 -4.47 9.81
N ARG A 76 12.20 -3.15 9.90
CA ARG A 76 11.24 -2.44 9.06
C ARG A 76 11.59 -2.62 7.59
N ILE A 77 10.56 -2.71 6.75
CA ILE A 77 10.74 -2.79 5.30
C ILE A 77 10.46 -1.41 4.71
N THR A 78 11.52 -0.77 4.24
CA THR A 78 11.45 0.50 3.52
C THR A 78 12.06 0.31 2.13
N LYS A 79 11.33 0.72 1.10
CA LYS A 79 11.79 0.66 -0.30
C LYS A 79 11.52 2.01 -0.97
N SER A 80 12.23 2.27 -2.08
CA SER A 80 11.93 3.41 -2.94
C SER A 80 10.55 3.25 -3.61
N PRO A 81 9.90 4.34 -4.04
CA PRO A 81 8.64 4.26 -4.80
C PRO A 81 8.75 3.31 -6.01
N ALA A 82 9.82 3.40 -6.79
CA ALA A 82 10.05 2.52 -7.94
C ALA A 82 10.11 1.03 -7.53
N ALA A 83 10.83 0.69 -6.46
CA ALA A 83 10.92 -0.69 -5.98
C ALA A 83 9.59 -1.24 -5.43
N TRP A 84 8.70 -0.38 -4.94
CA TRP A 84 7.33 -0.78 -4.58
C TRP A 84 6.46 -0.95 -5.83
N GLN A 85 6.59 -0.09 -6.86
CA GLN A 85 5.89 -0.22 -8.13
C GLN A 85 6.28 -1.49 -8.88
N ASP A 86 7.56 -1.88 -8.83
CA ASP A 86 8.05 -3.12 -9.43
C ASP A 86 7.49 -4.38 -8.74
N GLN A 87 7.16 -4.29 -7.45
CA GLN A 87 6.67 -5.42 -6.64
C GLN A 87 5.14 -5.55 -6.68
N LEU A 88 4.42 -4.44 -6.72
CA LEU A 88 2.98 -4.38 -6.50
C LEU A 88 2.23 -4.17 -7.81
N SER A 89 0.98 -4.62 -7.87
CA SER A 89 0.07 -4.16 -8.93
C SER A 89 -0.17 -2.65 -8.78
N GLU A 90 -0.56 -1.97 -9.86
CA GLU A 90 -0.90 -0.55 -9.85
C GLU A 90 -1.94 -0.22 -8.76
N GLN A 91 -2.98 -1.05 -8.63
CA GLN A 91 -4.01 -0.88 -7.61
C GLN A 91 -3.45 -1.07 -6.18
N ALA A 92 -2.67 -2.11 -5.94
CA ALA A 92 -2.06 -2.35 -4.64
C ALA A 92 -1.09 -1.24 -4.24
N TYR A 93 -0.30 -0.73 -5.21
CA TYR A 93 0.59 0.40 -4.99
C TYR A 93 -0.19 1.67 -4.63
N HIS A 94 -1.21 2.03 -5.42
CA HIS A 94 -2.05 3.19 -5.16
C HIS A 94 -2.68 3.14 -3.76
N ILE A 95 -3.21 1.99 -3.36
CA ILE A 95 -3.82 1.83 -2.04
C ILE A 95 -2.76 1.88 -0.94
N THR A 96 -1.73 1.05 -1.02
CA THR A 96 -0.81 0.84 0.11
C THR A 96 0.25 1.91 0.27
N ARG A 97 0.60 2.64 -0.81
CA ARG A 97 1.69 3.64 -0.81
C ARG A 97 1.23 5.08 -1.04
N GLU A 98 0.02 5.27 -1.58
CA GLU A 98 -0.58 6.59 -1.83
C GLU A 98 -1.87 6.80 -1.02
N SER A 99 -2.16 5.92 -0.03
CA SER A 99 -3.34 5.96 0.84
C SER A 99 -4.66 6.01 0.06
N GLY A 100 -4.72 5.27 -1.07
CA GLY A 100 -5.90 5.14 -1.89
C GLY A 100 -6.98 4.27 -1.24
N THR A 101 -8.13 4.22 -1.87
CA THR A 101 -9.25 3.34 -1.48
C THR A 101 -9.83 2.68 -2.74
N GLU A 102 -10.01 1.38 -2.72
CA GLU A 102 -10.70 0.67 -3.80
C GLU A 102 -12.21 0.98 -3.81
N ARG A 103 -12.87 0.78 -4.95
CA ARG A 103 -14.32 0.95 -5.01
C ARG A 103 -15.02 -0.13 -4.18
N PRO A 104 -16.15 0.21 -3.50
CA PRO A 104 -16.91 -0.80 -2.77
C PRO A 104 -17.42 -1.88 -3.71
N TYR A 105 -17.52 -3.11 -3.24
CA TYR A 105 -18.02 -4.31 -3.96
C TYR A 105 -17.19 -4.70 -5.18
N THR A 106 -15.96 -4.19 -5.36
CA THR A 106 -15.08 -4.55 -6.49
C THR A 106 -13.86 -5.36 -6.07
N GLY A 107 -13.46 -5.27 -4.80
CA GLY A 107 -12.36 -6.04 -4.23
C GLY A 107 -12.73 -7.51 -4.01
N GLN A 108 -11.73 -8.35 -3.82
CA GLN A 108 -11.95 -9.71 -3.35
C GLN A 108 -12.35 -9.69 -1.87
N TYR A 109 -12.95 -10.76 -1.36
CA TYR A 109 -13.21 -10.99 0.07
C TYR A 109 -14.19 -10.02 0.76
N TYR A 110 -14.87 -9.12 0.04
CA TYR A 110 -15.75 -8.11 0.68
C TYR A 110 -16.98 -8.74 1.36
N ASP A 111 -17.39 -9.91 0.92
CA ASP A 111 -18.58 -10.61 1.42
C ASP A 111 -18.24 -11.66 2.48
N ALA A 112 -17.27 -12.54 2.16
CA ALA A 112 -16.84 -13.62 3.02
C ALA A 112 -15.40 -14.03 2.70
N PRO A 113 -14.69 -14.68 3.64
CA PRO A 113 -13.42 -15.31 3.36
C PRO A 113 -13.62 -16.50 2.41
N PRO A 114 -12.63 -16.80 1.54
CA PRO A 114 -12.72 -17.95 0.63
C PRO A 114 -12.67 -19.30 1.38
N SER A 115 -12.06 -19.34 2.55
CA SER A 115 -11.95 -20.51 3.45
C SER A 115 -11.45 -20.05 4.83
N HIS A 116 -11.16 -20.97 5.75
CA HIS A 116 -10.36 -20.64 6.92
C HIS A 116 -8.93 -20.27 6.53
N GLY A 117 -8.38 -19.19 7.10
CA GLY A 117 -7.05 -18.70 6.76
C GLY A 117 -6.69 -17.32 7.29
N LEU A 118 -5.53 -16.84 6.91
CA LEU A 118 -4.99 -15.55 7.33
C LEU A 118 -4.95 -14.56 6.18
N TYR A 119 -5.28 -13.32 6.46
CA TYR A 119 -5.03 -12.18 5.59
C TYR A 119 -3.69 -11.54 5.98
N ALA A 120 -2.75 -11.48 5.04
CA ALA A 120 -1.44 -10.88 5.23
C ALA A 120 -1.29 -9.61 4.38
N CYS A 121 -0.35 -8.75 4.77
CA CYS A 121 -0.02 -7.53 4.04
C CYS A 121 0.57 -7.86 2.66
N VAL A 122 -0.02 -7.36 1.57
CA VAL A 122 0.47 -7.57 0.19
C VAL A 122 1.91 -7.07 -0.03
N CYS A 123 2.36 -6.09 0.77
CA CYS A 123 3.69 -5.51 0.67
C CYS A 123 4.80 -6.34 1.33
N CYS A 124 4.52 -7.02 2.45
CA CYS A 124 5.56 -7.61 3.30
C CYS A 124 5.18 -8.93 3.97
N ASP A 125 4.01 -9.46 3.67
CA ASP A 125 3.51 -10.75 4.15
C ASP A 125 3.40 -10.86 5.69
N THR A 126 3.25 -9.73 6.38
CA THR A 126 2.91 -9.72 7.81
C THR A 126 1.44 -10.07 7.98
N ALA A 127 1.11 -11.09 8.81
CA ALA A 127 -0.27 -11.46 9.10
C ALA A 127 -1.02 -10.28 9.73
N LEU A 128 -2.22 -9.96 9.25
CA LEU A 128 -3.00 -8.79 9.68
C LEU A 128 -4.32 -9.19 10.33
N TYR A 129 -5.04 -10.12 9.72
CA TYR A 129 -6.37 -10.55 10.17
C TYR A 129 -6.54 -12.06 10.03
N ASP A 130 -7.34 -12.64 10.92
CA ASP A 130 -7.83 -14.00 10.81
C ASP A 130 -9.22 -13.99 10.15
N SER A 131 -9.46 -14.93 9.24
CA SER A 131 -10.76 -15.12 8.60
C SER A 131 -11.91 -15.30 9.58
N ASP A 132 -11.66 -15.86 10.76
CA ASP A 132 -12.68 -16.06 11.80
C ASP A 132 -13.14 -14.74 12.42
N THR A 133 -12.39 -13.65 12.25
CA THR A 133 -12.77 -12.31 12.69
C THR A 133 -13.50 -11.49 11.61
N GLN A 134 -13.61 -12.02 10.39
CA GLN A 134 -14.32 -11.36 9.28
C GLN A 134 -15.83 -11.48 9.47
N PHE A 135 -16.53 -10.38 9.15
CA PHE A 135 -17.99 -10.35 9.13
C PHE A 135 -18.53 -9.56 7.93
N HIS A 136 -19.76 -9.85 7.52
CA HIS A 136 -20.44 -9.14 6.46
C HIS A 136 -20.99 -7.82 6.97
N SER A 137 -20.28 -6.72 6.67
CA SER A 137 -20.66 -5.36 7.11
C SER A 137 -21.66 -4.66 6.19
N GLY A 138 -21.87 -5.17 4.98
CA GLY A 138 -22.69 -4.51 3.96
C GLY A 138 -22.05 -3.26 3.32
N THR A 139 -20.81 -2.92 3.70
CA THR A 139 -20.13 -1.70 3.19
C THR A 139 -19.45 -1.90 1.85
N GLY A 140 -19.23 -3.14 1.42
CA GLY A 140 -18.57 -3.49 0.16
C GLY A 140 -17.05 -3.63 0.26
N TRP A 141 -16.51 -3.67 1.48
CA TRP A 141 -15.11 -3.94 1.80
C TRP A 141 -14.99 -5.06 2.81
N PRO A 142 -13.88 -5.85 2.80
CA PRO A 142 -13.59 -6.82 3.86
C PRO A 142 -13.61 -6.13 5.23
N SER A 143 -14.35 -6.68 6.16
CA SER A 143 -14.55 -6.08 7.48
C SER A 143 -14.26 -7.10 8.58
N PHE A 144 -13.48 -6.70 9.56
CA PHE A 144 -13.05 -7.54 10.68
C PHE A 144 -13.38 -6.84 12.00
N PHE A 145 -13.70 -7.60 13.05
CA PHE A 145 -13.97 -7.00 14.35
C PHE A 145 -12.71 -6.78 15.20
N GLN A 146 -11.58 -7.39 14.83
CA GLN A 146 -10.26 -7.17 15.46
C GLN A 146 -9.13 -7.57 14.50
N PRO A 147 -7.90 -7.02 14.66
CA PRO A 147 -6.71 -7.54 14.02
C PRO A 147 -6.32 -8.90 14.60
N ILE A 148 -5.43 -9.63 13.91
CA ILE A 148 -4.91 -10.90 14.42
C ILE A 148 -4.02 -10.72 15.67
N ASP A 149 -3.33 -9.57 15.75
CA ASP A 149 -2.53 -9.12 16.90
C ASP A 149 -2.28 -7.60 16.77
N ASP A 150 -2.39 -6.85 17.86
CA ASP A 150 -2.20 -5.39 17.88
C ASP A 150 -0.76 -4.98 17.52
N HIS A 151 0.22 -5.88 17.66
CA HIS A 151 1.59 -5.60 17.22
C HIS A 151 1.75 -5.58 15.68
N ASN A 152 0.81 -6.11 14.92
CA ASN A 152 0.91 -6.25 13.47
C ASN A 152 0.31 -5.06 12.70
N VAL A 153 -0.48 -4.23 13.38
CA VAL A 153 -1.08 -3.02 12.84
C VAL A 153 -0.71 -1.79 13.68
N THR A 154 -0.74 -0.62 13.06
CA THR A 154 -0.57 0.68 13.74
C THR A 154 -1.74 1.59 13.37
N GLU A 155 -2.15 2.41 14.32
CA GLU A 155 -3.22 3.39 14.14
C GLU A 155 -2.64 4.79 13.97
N HIS A 156 -3.19 5.54 13.01
CA HIS A 156 -2.81 6.93 12.74
C HIS A 156 -4.06 7.79 12.57
N SER A 157 -4.01 9.05 13.01
CA SER A 157 -5.10 9.99 12.73
C SER A 157 -5.04 10.41 11.26
N ASP A 158 -6.14 10.21 10.54
CA ASP A 158 -6.34 10.67 9.16
C ASP A 158 -7.35 11.82 9.15
N HIS A 159 -6.90 12.99 8.69
CA HIS A 159 -7.71 14.21 8.58
C HIS A 159 -8.09 14.56 7.15
N SER A 160 -7.97 13.62 6.22
CA SER A 160 -8.36 13.82 4.82
C SER A 160 -9.88 13.98 4.67
N PHE A 161 -10.29 14.59 3.56
CA PHE A 161 -11.72 14.77 3.20
C PHE A 161 -12.59 15.50 4.23
N GLY A 162 -11.99 16.33 5.10
CA GLY A 162 -12.74 17.14 6.08
C GLY A 162 -13.34 16.35 7.25
N THR A 163 -12.97 15.10 7.42
CA THR A 163 -13.34 14.23 8.55
C THR A 163 -12.09 13.73 9.27
N THR A 164 -12.23 13.38 10.55
CA THR A 164 -11.17 12.69 11.29
C THR A 164 -11.52 11.21 11.36
N ARG A 165 -10.61 10.37 10.87
CA ARG A 165 -10.73 8.91 10.88
C ARG A 165 -9.49 8.31 11.51
N THR A 166 -9.56 7.05 11.92
CA THR A 166 -8.39 6.28 12.36
C THR A 166 -7.94 5.36 11.23
N GLU A 167 -6.80 5.69 10.62
CA GLU A 167 -6.13 4.86 9.62
C GLU A 167 -5.50 3.64 10.28
N ILE A 168 -5.57 2.51 9.60
CA ILE A 168 -4.84 1.28 9.94
C ILE A 168 -3.73 1.06 8.92
N ALA A 169 -2.50 0.92 9.41
CA ALA A 169 -1.33 0.62 8.62
C ALA A 169 -0.59 -0.62 9.14
N CYS A 170 0.14 -1.29 8.26
CA CYS A 170 0.99 -2.44 8.62
C CYS A 170 2.19 -1.96 9.45
N THR A 171 2.41 -2.53 10.63
CA THR A 171 3.53 -2.17 11.54
C THR A 171 4.89 -2.34 10.87
N ARG A 172 5.09 -3.39 10.05
CA ARG A 172 6.40 -3.71 9.49
C ARG A 172 6.80 -2.85 8.30
N CYS A 173 5.87 -2.45 7.44
CA CYS A 173 6.20 -1.74 6.19
C CYS A 173 5.45 -0.43 5.99
N ALA A 174 4.64 -0.01 6.96
CA ALA A 174 3.79 1.18 6.92
C ALA A 174 2.87 1.23 5.67
N ALA A 175 2.41 0.08 5.17
CA ALA A 175 1.41 0.03 4.13
C ALA A 175 0.07 0.51 4.68
N HIS A 176 -0.59 1.44 3.99
CA HIS A 176 -1.99 1.75 4.25
C HIS A 176 -2.87 0.52 3.96
N ILE A 177 -3.70 0.11 4.93
CA ILE A 177 -4.58 -1.05 4.78
C ILE A 177 -6.04 -0.61 4.71
N GLY A 178 -6.46 0.34 5.53
CA GLY A 178 -7.83 0.82 5.62
C GLY A 178 -8.05 1.71 6.84
N HIS A 179 -9.26 1.65 7.40
CA HIS A 179 -9.65 2.46 8.56
C HIS A 179 -10.47 1.64 9.56
N VAL A 180 -10.42 2.01 10.84
CA VAL A 180 -11.26 1.44 11.88
C VAL A 180 -12.38 2.41 12.29
N PHE A 181 -13.55 1.85 12.58
CA PHE A 181 -14.78 2.55 12.98
C PHE A 181 -15.38 1.90 14.23
N ALA A 182 -16.13 2.68 15.01
CA ALA A 182 -16.79 2.22 16.24
C ALA A 182 -18.25 1.80 15.98
N ASP A 183 -18.50 1.11 14.87
CA ASP A 183 -19.80 0.63 14.43
C ASP A 183 -19.80 -0.86 14.06
N GLY A 184 -18.88 -1.61 14.66
CA GLY A 184 -18.73 -3.05 14.47
C GLY A 184 -19.59 -3.87 15.44
N PRO A 185 -19.56 -5.21 15.26
CA PRO A 185 -20.26 -6.14 16.15
C PRO A 185 -19.49 -6.40 17.46
N GLU A 186 -20.17 -7.06 18.40
CA GLU A 186 -19.50 -7.73 19.51
C GLU A 186 -18.46 -8.73 18.98
N PRO A 187 -17.33 -8.99 19.70
CA PRO A 187 -17.07 -8.57 21.07
C PRO A 187 -16.41 -7.19 21.24
N THR A 188 -15.94 -6.55 20.15
CA THR A 188 -15.15 -5.32 20.25
C THR A 188 -15.95 -4.04 20.02
N GLY A 189 -17.05 -4.11 19.29
CA GLY A 189 -17.78 -2.95 18.79
C GLY A 189 -17.02 -2.20 17.67
N LEU A 190 -15.89 -2.75 17.20
CA LEU A 190 -15.05 -2.14 16.16
C LEU A 190 -15.26 -2.81 14.81
N ARG A 191 -15.14 -2.01 13.74
CA ARG A 191 -15.12 -2.47 12.36
C ARG A 191 -13.85 -1.99 11.68
N TYR A 192 -12.92 -2.91 11.48
CA TYR A 192 -11.73 -2.72 10.66
C TYR A 192 -12.12 -2.92 9.19
N CYS A 193 -12.33 -1.81 8.47
CA CYS A 193 -12.77 -1.79 7.08
C CYS A 193 -11.54 -1.68 6.18
N MET A 194 -11.16 -2.78 5.54
CA MET A 194 -9.87 -2.94 4.88
C MET A 194 -10.00 -3.01 3.36
N ASN A 195 -9.01 -2.51 2.63
CA ASN A 195 -8.93 -2.69 1.19
C ASN A 195 -8.48 -4.11 0.85
N ALA A 196 -9.23 -4.82 0.03
CA ALA A 196 -8.87 -6.17 -0.39
C ALA A 196 -7.53 -6.21 -1.13
N ALA A 197 -7.26 -5.22 -1.99
CA ALA A 197 -5.99 -5.14 -2.73
C ALA A 197 -4.76 -4.81 -1.86
N ALA A 198 -4.96 -4.43 -0.58
CA ALA A 198 -3.88 -4.28 0.39
C ALA A 198 -3.48 -5.60 1.06
N MET A 199 -4.23 -6.67 0.83
CA MET A 199 -4.07 -7.95 1.50
C MET A 199 -3.93 -9.11 0.51
N VAL A 200 -3.28 -10.17 0.95
CA VAL A 200 -3.24 -11.49 0.32
C VAL A 200 -3.77 -12.52 1.30
N PHE A 201 -4.58 -13.46 0.81
CA PHE A 201 -5.16 -14.52 1.63
C PHE A 201 -4.31 -15.78 1.58
N HIS A 202 -3.96 -16.33 2.74
CA HIS A 202 -3.28 -17.60 2.91
C HIS A 202 -4.24 -18.62 3.53
N PRO A 203 -4.73 -19.61 2.79
CA PRO A 203 -5.59 -20.64 3.34
C PRO A 203 -4.82 -21.50 4.34
N ILE A 204 -5.50 -21.90 5.41
CA ILE A 204 -5.01 -22.86 6.38
C ILE A 204 -5.79 -24.17 6.17
N GLY A 205 -5.05 -25.23 5.85
CA GLY A 205 -5.61 -26.56 5.56
C GLY A 205 -5.45 -27.53 6.71
#